data_34938da12574e3c59e448d5a2693020a
#
_entry.id   34938da12574e3c59e448d5a2693020a
#
_cell.length_a   1.000
_cell.length_b   1.000
_cell.length_c   1.000
_cell.angle_alpha   90.00
_cell.angle_beta   90.00
_cell.angle_gamma   90.00
#
_symmetry.space_group_name_H-M   'P 1'
#
loop_
_entity.id
_entity.type
_entity.pdbx_description
1 polymer ?
#
loop_
_entity_poly.entity_id
_entity_poly.type
_entity_poly.pdbx_seq_one_letter_code
_entity_poly.pdbx_strand_id
1 'polypeptide(L)'
;TRYWIVRPGDSPAHVVPAVRTLLEVLGTRFQERLAEMGLPPYRLEITSALRTAERQARLRRNNANAAAGVSSHEFGTTVDLSYAAFAPPAEVPGQIIDGVSEDLRPHIRRIADLAFESVSARKSRELGRIFSQVLAEAQDEGIALVIYERQQTVYHLTVGRAM
;
A
#
# COMPACT_ATOMS: atom_id res chain seq x y z
N THR A 1 -2.12 -6.73 7.29
CA THR A 1 -2.96 -5.96 8.23
C THR A 1 -4.33 -5.68 7.62
N ARG A 2 -5.21 -5.00 8.37
CA ARG A 2 -6.50 -4.52 7.88
C ARG A 2 -6.35 -3.49 6.75
N TYR A 3 -5.29 -2.70 6.75
CA TYR A 3 -5.13 -1.54 5.88
C TYR A 3 -4.14 -1.73 4.74
N TRP A 4 -3.17 -2.62 4.90
CA TRP A 4 -2.16 -2.88 3.87
C TRP A 4 -1.66 -4.32 3.89
N ILE A 5 -1.05 -4.69 2.76
CA ILE A 5 -0.21 -5.87 2.63
C ILE A 5 1.19 -5.45 2.19
N VAL A 6 2.15 -6.30 2.43
CA VAL A 6 3.49 -6.19 1.83
C VAL A 6 3.55 -7.23 0.72
N ARG A 7 3.84 -6.79 -0.49
CA ARG A 7 4.06 -7.72 -1.60
C ARG A 7 5.35 -8.51 -1.36
N PRO A 8 5.35 -9.81 -1.65
CA PRO A 8 6.58 -10.60 -1.59
C PRO A 8 7.65 -9.96 -2.49
N GLY A 9 8.80 -9.74 -1.93
CA GLY A 9 9.94 -9.14 -2.62
C GLY A 9 11.20 -9.33 -1.80
N ASP A 10 12.33 -8.90 -2.34
CA ASP A 10 13.61 -9.08 -1.66
C ASP A 10 13.86 -8.05 -0.53
N SER A 11 12.94 -7.14 -0.24
CA SER A 11 13.07 -6.15 0.85
C SER A 11 12.47 -6.68 2.14
N PRO A 12 13.20 -6.60 3.27
CA PRO A 12 12.62 -6.84 4.57
C PRO A 12 11.42 -5.89 4.80
N ALA A 13 10.32 -6.42 5.33
CA ALA A 13 9.12 -5.64 5.67
C ALA A 13 9.29 -4.89 7.00
N HIS A 14 10.42 -4.19 7.18
CA HIS A 14 10.73 -3.42 8.38
C HIS A 14 10.65 -1.93 8.09
N VAL A 15 10.05 -1.21 9.01
CA VAL A 15 9.95 0.26 9.00
C VAL A 15 10.03 0.77 10.43
N VAL A 16 10.40 2.05 10.59
CA VAL A 16 10.31 2.70 11.91
C VAL A 16 8.85 2.82 12.37
N PRO A 17 8.58 2.87 13.71
CA PRO A 17 7.21 2.95 14.22
C PRO A 17 6.37 4.07 13.62
N ALA A 18 6.95 5.24 13.40
CA ALA A 18 6.26 6.38 12.79
C ALA A 18 5.71 6.08 11.38
N VAL A 19 6.44 5.33 10.54
CA VAL A 19 5.92 4.90 9.23
C VAL A 19 4.76 3.94 9.38
N ARG A 20 4.79 3.05 10.36
CA ARG A 20 3.66 2.16 10.64
C ARG A 20 2.41 2.96 11.03
N THR A 21 2.56 3.94 11.92
CA THR A 21 1.46 4.84 12.32
C THR A 21 0.93 5.62 11.12
N LEU A 22 1.82 6.15 10.27
CA LEU A 22 1.42 6.82 9.03
C LEU A 22 0.60 5.90 8.12
N LEU A 23 1.03 4.66 7.92
CA LEU A 23 0.29 3.68 7.12
C LEU A 23 -1.09 3.36 7.71
N GLU A 24 -1.24 3.33 9.04
CA GLU A 24 -2.52 3.17 9.72
C GLU A 24 -3.44 4.37 9.45
N VAL A 25 -2.94 5.59 9.56
CA VAL A 25 -3.69 6.81 9.25
C VAL A 25 -4.13 6.83 7.79
N LEU A 26 -3.21 6.61 6.85
CA LEU A 26 -3.52 6.62 5.42
C LEU A 26 -4.51 5.52 5.03
N GLY A 27 -4.32 4.31 5.57
CA GLY A 27 -5.20 3.19 5.30
C GLY A 27 -6.62 3.40 5.85
N THR A 28 -6.74 4.00 7.04
CA THR A 28 -8.03 4.37 7.63
C THR A 28 -8.75 5.40 6.74
N ARG A 29 -8.11 6.52 6.42
CA ARG A 29 -8.68 7.56 5.56
C ARG A 29 -9.08 7.03 4.19
N PHE A 30 -8.24 6.19 3.59
CA PHE A 30 -8.54 5.57 2.31
C PHE A 30 -9.79 4.70 2.38
N GLN A 31 -9.92 3.83 3.39
CA GLN A 31 -11.09 2.98 3.55
C GLN A 31 -12.36 3.75 3.90
N GLU A 32 -12.26 4.85 4.65
CA GLU A 32 -13.37 5.76 4.91
C GLU A 32 -13.90 6.38 3.60
N ARG A 33 -13.01 6.88 2.74
CA ARG A 33 -13.39 7.40 1.41
C ARG A 33 -14.02 6.34 0.52
N LEU A 34 -13.49 5.10 0.56
CA LEU A 34 -14.09 3.99 -0.17
C LEU A 34 -15.51 3.69 0.34
N ALA A 35 -15.72 3.69 1.65
CA ALA A 35 -17.02 3.45 2.26
C ALA A 35 -18.06 4.53 1.88
N GLU A 36 -17.67 5.81 1.86
CA GLU A 36 -18.51 6.92 1.39
C GLU A 36 -18.98 6.71 -0.06
N MET A 37 -18.20 6.03 -0.87
CA MET A 37 -18.50 5.72 -2.26
C MET A 37 -19.18 4.34 -2.45
N GLY A 38 -19.49 3.62 -1.37
CA GLY A 38 -20.04 2.27 -1.43
C GLY A 38 -19.06 1.22 -2.00
N LEU A 39 -17.77 1.49 -1.94
CA LEU A 39 -16.72 0.58 -2.42
C LEU A 39 -16.22 -0.32 -1.28
N PRO A 40 -15.78 -1.56 -1.60
CA PRO A 40 -15.16 -2.45 -0.62
C PRO A 40 -13.91 -1.83 0.01
N PRO A 41 -13.55 -2.19 1.26
CA PRO A 41 -12.38 -1.66 1.97
C PRO A 41 -11.08 -2.28 1.45
N TYR A 42 -10.71 -1.97 0.22
CA TYR A 42 -9.44 -2.37 -0.38
C TYR A 42 -8.26 -1.94 0.49
N ARG A 43 -7.18 -2.70 0.40
CA ARG A 43 -5.95 -2.45 1.15
C ARG A 43 -4.86 -1.90 0.24
N LEU A 44 -4.00 -1.08 0.83
CA LEU A 44 -2.81 -0.56 0.17
C LEU A 44 -1.79 -1.69 -0.06
N GLU A 45 -1.00 -1.59 -1.12
CA GLU A 45 0.08 -2.53 -1.42
C GLU A 45 1.44 -1.86 -1.27
N ILE A 46 2.21 -2.31 -0.30
CA ILE A 46 3.60 -1.91 -0.10
C ILE A 46 4.46 -2.78 -1.02
N THR A 47 5.17 -2.17 -1.94
CA THR A 47 6.06 -2.83 -2.90
C THR A 47 7.52 -2.79 -2.46
N SER A 48 7.89 -1.82 -1.62
CA SER A 48 9.23 -1.71 -1.04
C SER A 48 9.17 -1.02 0.33
N ALA A 49 10.01 -1.49 1.26
CA ALA A 49 10.19 -0.91 2.59
C ALA A 49 11.68 -0.70 2.87
N LEU A 50 12.25 -1.31 3.92
CA LEU A 50 13.67 -1.20 4.22
C LEU A 50 14.53 -1.73 3.07
N ARG A 51 15.56 -0.98 2.69
CA ARG A 51 16.61 -1.42 1.76
C ARG A 51 17.96 -1.41 2.46
N THR A 52 18.68 -2.53 2.39
CA THR A 52 20.07 -2.55 2.87
C THR A 52 20.97 -1.73 1.93
N ALA A 53 22.07 -1.20 2.45
CA ALA A 53 23.05 -0.44 1.66
C ALA A 53 23.58 -1.26 0.45
N GLU A 54 23.76 -2.57 0.61
CA GLU A 54 24.19 -3.47 -0.46
C GLU A 54 23.15 -3.55 -1.58
N ARG A 55 21.87 -3.64 -1.22
CA ARG A 55 20.78 -3.67 -2.18
C ARG A 55 20.65 -2.33 -2.90
N GLN A 56 20.77 -1.22 -2.18
CA GLN A 56 20.78 0.11 -2.77
C GLN A 56 21.94 0.27 -3.76
N ALA A 57 23.13 -0.25 -3.42
CA ALA A 57 24.27 -0.26 -4.33
C ALA A 57 24.03 -1.11 -5.60
N ARG A 58 23.29 -2.24 -5.47
CA ARG A 58 22.91 -3.07 -6.62
C ARG A 58 21.89 -2.35 -7.50
N LEU A 59 20.90 -1.70 -6.91
CA LEU A 59 19.90 -0.91 -7.65
C LEU A 59 20.56 0.21 -8.46
N ARG A 60 21.54 0.93 -7.88
CA ARG A 60 22.28 2.00 -8.59
C ARG A 60 23.00 1.51 -9.84
N ARG A 61 23.52 0.27 -9.83
CA ARG A 61 24.17 -0.32 -11.02
C ARG A 61 23.19 -0.58 -12.16
N ASN A 62 21.93 -0.85 -11.83
CA ASN A 62 20.92 -1.29 -12.79
C ASN A 62 19.85 -0.22 -13.08
N ASN A 63 19.81 0.86 -12.32
CA ASN A 63 18.82 1.93 -12.47
C ASN A 63 19.47 3.29 -12.28
N ALA A 64 19.61 4.04 -13.37
CA ALA A 64 20.20 5.38 -13.38
C ALA A 64 19.42 6.41 -12.53
N ASN A 65 18.15 6.12 -12.21
CA ASN A 65 17.30 6.99 -11.38
C ASN A 65 17.39 6.65 -9.87
N ALA A 66 18.14 5.61 -9.50
CA ALA A 66 18.37 5.32 -8.08
C ALA A 66 19.20 6.46 -7.45
N ALA A 67 18.75 6.95 -6.29
CA ALA A 67 19.39 8.06 -5.59
C ALA A 67 20.93 7.90 -5.52
N ALA A 68 21.66 8.92 -5.93
CA ALA A 68 23.13 8.92 -5.95
C ALA A 68 23.76 8.91 -4.55
N GLY A 69 22.96 9.29 -3.52
CA GLY A 69 23.36 9.32 -2.09
C GLY A 69 22.72 8.21 -1.27
N VAL A 70 22.72 8.37 0.05
CA VAL A 70 22.02 7.50 0.99
C VAL A 70 20.53 7.60 0.74
N SER A 71 19.86 6.47 0.61
CA SER A 71 18.41 6.42 0.39
C SER A 71 17.65 6.46 1.72
N SER A 72 16.54 7.19 1.79
CA SER A 72 15.65 7.20 2.96
C SER A 72 15.09 5.81 3.31
N HIS A 73 15.04 4.89 2.34
CA HIS A 73 14.73 3.47 2.58
C HIS A 73 15.76 2.76 3.47
N GLU A 74 17.02 3.21 3.49
CA GLU A 74 18.07 2.63 4.32
C GLU A 74 17.84 2.88 5.81
N PHE A 75 17.03 3.88 6.16
CA PHE A 75 16.65 4.22 7.53
C PHE A 75 15.28 3.66 7.94
N GLY A 76 14.58 2.98 7.04
CA GLY A 76 13.22 2.49 7.31
C GLY A 76 12.17 3.60 7.48
N THR A 77 12.48 4.84 7.08
CA THR A 77 11.58 6.01 7.16
C THR A 77 10.70 6.18 5.93
N THR A 78 10.84 5.30 4.95
CA THR A 78 10.21 5.39 3.64
C THR A 78 9.65 4.05 3.19
N VAL A 79 8.51 4.10 2.48
CA VAL A 79 7.90 2.97 1.79
C VAL A 79 7.47 3.37 0.39
N ASP A 80 7.45 2.39 -0.52
CA ASP A 80 6.84 2.55 -1.84
C ASP A 80 5.47 1.89 -1.84
N LEU A 81 4.43 2.65 -2.17
CA LEU A 81 3.03 2.20 -2.25
C LEU A 81 2.58 2.19 -3.70
N SER A 82 2.02 1.08 -4.16
CA SER A 82 1.44 1.00 -5.50
C SER A 82 0.25 1.94 -5.63
N TYR A 83 0.15 2.63 -6.78
CA TYR A 83 -1.07 3.33 -7.19
C TYR A 83 -1.83 2.60 -8.31
N ALA A 84 -1.26 1.52 -8.81
CA ALA A 84 -1.85 0.70 -9.88
C ALA A 84 -2.47 -0.60 -9.39
N ALA A 85 -2.22 -1.00 -8.14
CA ALA A 85 -2.74 -2.22 -7.55
C ALA A 85 -3.16 -2.00 -6.09
N PHE A 86 -4.29 -2.59 -5.74
CA PHE A 86 -4.87 -2.56 -4.40
C PHE A 86 -5.32 -3.97 -4.02
N ALA A 87 -4.94 -4.41 -2.85
CA ALA A 87 -5.23 -5.77 -2.38
C ALA A 87 -6.71 -5.91 -1.95
N PRO A 88 -7.27 -7.12 -2.01
CA PRO A 88 -8.59 -7.44 -1.50
C PRO A 88 -8.79 -6.99 -0.04
N PRO A 89 -10.03 -6.82 0.43
CA PRO A 89 -10.33 -6.61 1.84
C PRO A 89 -9.68 -7.65 2.75
N ALA A 90 -9.33 -7.27 3.97
CA ALA A 90 -8.74 -8.19 4.94
C ALA A 90 -9.70 -9.33 5.33
N GLU A 91 -10.99 -9.02 5.33
CA GLU A 91 -12.06 -9.96 5.63
C GLU A 91 -13.06 -10.01 4.48
N VAL A 92 -13.56 -11.20 4.21
CA VAL A 92 -14.69 -11.36 3.30
C VAL A 92 -15.94 -10.88 4.02
N PRO A 93 -16.77 -10.00 3.40
CA PRO A 93 -18.00 -9.55 4.02
C PRO A 93 -18.87 -10.73 4.50
N GLY A 94 -19.42 -10.62 5.70
CA GLY A 94 -20.23 -11.69 6.34
C GLY A 94 -21.34 -12.20 5.43
N GLN A 95 -21.98 -11.30 4.67
CA GLN A 95 -23.02 -11.65 3.69
C GLN A 95 -22.60 -12.70 2.65
N ILE A 96 -21.29 -12.84 2.39
CA ILE A 96 -20.75 -13.83 1.44
C ILE A 96 -20.51 -15.19 2.11
N ILE A 97 -20.19 -15.20 3.41
CA ILE A 97 -19.79 -16.40 4.15
C ILE A 97 -20.83 -16.86 5.17
N ASP A 98 -21.85 -16.05 5.45
CA ASP A 98 -22.91 -16.43 6.36
C ASP A 98 -23.70 -17.62 5.78
N GLY A 99 -23.88 -18.66 6.60
CA GLY A 99 -24.52 -19.92 6.19
C GLY A 99 -23.62 -20.89 5.41
N VAL A 100 -22.38 -20.51 5.11
CA VAL A 100 -21.39 -21.41 4.48
C VAL A 100 -20.77 -22.34 5.56
N SER A 101 -20.74 -23.64 5.29
CA SER A 101 -20.08 -24.61 6.16
C SER A 101 -18.59 -24.32 6.31
N GLU A 102 -18.02 -24.66 7.46
CA GLU A 102 -16.65 -24.26 7.84
C GLU A 102 -15.59 -24.78 6.87
N ASP A 103 -15.75 -25.99 6.38
CA ASP A 103 -14.88 -26.63 5.39
C ASP A 103 -14.89 -25.91 4.01
N LEU A 104 -15.97 -25.26 3.63
CA LEU A 104 -16.08 -24.52 2.38
C LEU A 104 -15.61 -23.06 2.48
N ARG A 105 -15.55 -22.48 3.68
CA ARG A 105 -15.15 -21.08 3.88
C ARG A 105 -13.81 -20.71 3.24
N PRO A 106 -12.74 -21.53 3.30
CA PRO A 106 -11.46 -21.22 2.63
C PRO A 106 -11.61 -21.13 1.11
N HIS A 107 -12.46 -21.97 0.52
CA HIS A 107 -12.70 -21.94 -0.94
C HIS A 107 -13.48 -20.71 -1.35
N ILE A 108 -14.54 -20.37 -0.62
CA ILE A 108 -15.32 -19.16 -0.86
C ILE A 108 -14.45 -17.92 -0.69
N ARG A 109 -13.62 -17.88 0.36
CA ARG A 109 -12.65 -16.79 0.55
C ARG A 109 -11.74 -16.62 -0.66
N ARG A 110 -11.15 -17.70 -1.15
CA ARG A 110 -10.28 -17.65 -2.34
C ARG A 110 -11.00 -17.12 -3.58
N ILE A 111 -12.25 -17.55 -3.80
CA ILE A 111 -13.06 -17.05 -4.92
C ILE A 111 -13.35 -15.55 -4.74
N ALA A 112 -13.71 -15.12 -3.54
CA ALA A 112 -13.95 -13.71 -3.23
C ALA A 112 -12.67 -12.87 -3.44
N ASP A 113 -11.52 -13.33 -2.97
CA ASP A 113 -10.24 -12.64 -3.15
C ASP A 113 -9.92 -12.45 -4.66
N LEU A 114 -10.08 -13.49 -5.48
CA LEU A 114 -9.91 -13.41 -6.93
C LEU A 114 -10.89 -12.44 -7.60
N ALA A 115 -12.15 -12.41 -7.13
CA ALA A 115 -13.14 -11.46 -7.61
C ALA A 115 -12.76 -10.02 -7.24
N PHE A 116 -12.35 -9.78 -5.99
CA PHE A 116 -11.87 -8.47 -5.54
C PHE A 116 -10.61 -8.02 -6.30
N GLU A 117 -9.64 -8.91 -6.53
CA GLU A 117 -8.45 -8.61 -7.35
C GLU A 117 -8.84 -8.20 -8.77
N SER A 118 -9.76 -8.93 -9.39
CA SER A 118 -10.25 -8.60 -10.73
C SER A 118 -10.95 -7.25 -10.78
N VAL A 119 -11.78 -6.93 -9.78
CA VAL A 119 -12.45 -5.63 -9.69
C VAL A 119 -11.45 -4.52 -9.41
N SER A 120 -10.51 -4.72 -8.48
CA SER A 120 -9.44 -3.77 -8.15
C SER A 120 -8.61 -3.43 -9.38
N ALA A 121 -8.22 -4.42 -10.18
CA ALA A 121 -7.47 -4.19 -11.41
C ALA A 121 -8.24 -3.32 -12.42
N ARG A 122 -9.54 -3.56 -12.59
CA ARG A 122 -10.39 -2.75 -13.48
C ARG A 122 -10.61 -1.33 -12.95
N LYS A 123 -10.68 -1.16 -11.63
CA LYS A 123 -10.91 0.12 -10.95
C LYS A 123 -9.63 0.80 -10.48
N SER A 124 -8.46 0.33 -10.87
CA SER A 124 -7.17 0.82 -10.35
C SER A 124 -6.99 2.33 -10.50
N ARG A 125 -7.45 2.93 -11.61
CA ARG A 125 -7.39 4.38 -11.81
C ARG A 125 -8.31 5.16 -10.85
N GLU A 126 -9.51 4.64 -10.57
CA GLU A 126 -10.45 5.24 -9.63
C GLU A 126 -9.89 5.15 -8.20
N LEU A 127 -9.46 3.96 -7.79
CA LEU A 127 -8.85 3.72 -6.48
C LEU A 127 -7.58 4.56 -6.29
N GLY A 128 -6.73 4.62 -7.32
CA GLY A 128 -5.51 5.45 -7.30
C GLY A 128 -5.82 6.94 -7.16
N ARG A 129 -6.88 7.45 -7.80
CA ARG A 129 -7.33 8.84 -7.64
C ARG A 129 -7.82 9.13 -6.22
N ILE A 130 -8.61 8.23 -5.63
CA ILE A 130 -9.06 8.37 -4.23
C ILE A 130 -7.85 8.38 -3.30
N PHE A 131 -6.93 7.46 -3.48
CA PHE A 131 -5.72 7.38 -2.65
C PHE A 131 -4.81 8.62 -2.82
N SER A 132 -4.69 9.16 -4.04
CA SER A 132 -3.91 10.38 -4.27
C SER A 132 -4.46 11.59 -3.52
N GLN A 133 -5.78 11.69 -3.33
CA GLN A 133 -6.39 12.75 -2.52
C GLN A 133 -6.01 12.60 -1.04
N VAL A 134 -6.07 11.38 -0.50
CA VAL A 134 -5.62 11.09 0.88
C VAL A 134 -4.14 11.44 1.07
N LEU A 135 -3.29 11.14 0.08
CA LEU A 135 -1.87 11.49 0.14
C LEU A 135 -1.62 13.00 0.07
N ALA A 136 -2.38 13.73 -0.74
CA ALA A 136 -2.28 15.19 -0.81
C ALA A 136 -2.64 15.83 0.54
N GLU A 137 -3.73 15.41 1.17
CA GLU A 137 -4.13 15.85 2.51
C GLU A 137 -3.02 15.57 3.54
N ALA A 138 -2.46 14.36 3.53
CA ALA A 138 -1.38 13.98 4.44
C ALA A 138 -0.10 14.82 4.22
N GLN A 139 0.19 15.21 2.99
CA GLN A 139 1.31 16.09 2.67
C GLN A 139 1.04 17.52 3.10
N ASP A 140 -0.16 18.05 2.90
CA ASP A 140 -0.55 19.39 3.34
C ASP A 140 -0.53 19.50 4.88
N GLU A 141 -0.86 18.43 5.59
CA GLU A 141 -0.74 18.31 7.05
C GLU A 141 0.72 18.16 7.53
N GLY A 142 1.67 17.92 6.65
CA GLY A 142 3.08 17.70 6.97
C GLY A 142 3.41 16.36 7.62
N ILE A 143 2.46 15.40 7.62
CA ILE A 143 2.67 14.05 8.16
C ILE A 143 3.34 13.11 7.18
N ALA A 144 3.34 13.45 5.89
CA ALA A 144 4.01 12.70 4.84
C ALA A 144 4.68 13.62 3.82
N LEU A 145 5.80 13.15 3.25
CA LEU A 145 6.36 13.67 2.00
C LEU A 145 6.10 12.63 0.92
N VAL A 146 5.45 13.04 -0.16
CA VAL A 146 4.99 12.15 -1.23
C VAL A 146 5.68 12.51 -2.54
N ILE A 147 6.33 11.53 -3.17
CA ILE A 147 6.90 11.66 -4.51
C ILE A 147 6.21 10.66 -5.43
N TYR A 148 5.64 11.16 -6.51
CA TYR A 148 5.01 10.34 -7.53
C TYR A 148 6.04 9.81 -8.53
N GLU A 149 6.26 8.50 -8.57
CA GLU A 149 7.18 7.85 -9.48
C GLU A 149 6.44 7.22 -10.67
N ARG A 150 6.58 7.83 -11.85
CA ARG A 150 5.88 7.36 -13.05
C ARG A 150 6.42 6.04 -13.61
N GLN A 151 7.72 5.80 -13.45
CA GLN A 151 8.39 4.63 -14.03
C GLN A 151 8.15 3.35 -13.24
N GLN A 152 7.84 3.44 -11.95
CA GLN A 152 7.63 2.29 -11.07
C GLN A 152 6.17 2.12 -10.63
N THR A 153 5.26 2.97 -11.09
CA THR A 153 3.84 3.00 -10.71
C THR A 153 3.61 3.00 -9.18
N VAL A 154 4.45 3.75 -8.46
CA VAL A 154 4.41 3.87 -7.01
C VAL A 154 4.44 5.32 -6.53
N TYR A 155 3.92 5.55 -5.34
CA TYR A 155 4.22 6.70 -4.51
C TYR A 155 5.38 6.34 -3.59
N HIS A 156 6.46 7.09 -3.67
CA HIS A 156 7.55 7.06 -2.71
C HIS A 156 7.16 7.95 -1.53
N LEU A 157 6.91 7.33 -0.38
CA LEU A 157 6.31 7.95 0.78
C LEU A 157 7.31 7.97 1.95
N THR A 158 7.72 9.15 2.37
CA THR A 158 8.57 9.35 3.55
C THR A 158 7.74 9.96 4.69
N VAL A 159 7.91 9.46 5.91
CA VAL A 159 7.25 10.03 7.09
C VAL A 159 7.64 11.50 7.29
N GLY A 160 6.65 12.35 7.50
CA GLY A 160 6.83 13.78 7.71
C GLY A 160 7.22 14.13 9.16
N ARG A 161 7.50 15.40 9.41
CA ARG A 161 7.93 15.89 10.75
C ARG A 161 6.78 16.03 11.74
N ALA A 162 5.53 16.06 11.26
CA ALA A 162 4.34 16.21 12.10
C ALA A 162 3.78 14.87 12.62
N MET A 163 4.47 13.74 12.36
CA MET A 163 4.10 12.41 12.85
C MET A 163 4.69 12.09 14.21
#